data_161cdc7a43e49d5e76205ff7bfe76bac
#
_entry.id   161cdc7a43e49d5e76205ff7bfe76bac
#
_cell.length_a   1.000
_cell.length_b   1.000
_cell.length_c   1.000
_cell.angle_alpha   90.00
_cell.angle_beta   90.00
_cell.angle_gamma   90.00
#
_symmetry.space_group_name_H-M   'P 1'
#
loop_
_entity.id
_entity.type
_entity.pdbx_description
1 polymer ?
#
loop_
_entity_poly.entity_id
_entity_poly.type
_entity_poly.pdbx_seq_one_letter_code
_entity_poly.pdbx_strand_id
1 'polypeptide(L)'
;MKLVPVCLAVFAGLACSAVHAAEGFEVRYNLAGSLGGEMFAPPDRAGFGVGLAATYVHVDKVSGADGKDIRVSQPGGTVRLPADTTVAPGVTLPAGTPVATYGASDVSVSATGSFKLHNLAMGYVSTERFQGGRLAFLLNVPHGIKEQRFKAKASVPSLTPISPLSAVPSDLSDAFASSYVQQVNAQASGEAGEEQGLGDIELQAGWMLNTEQWRVLAGASLVLPSGQYDAAPGPDIGTGNFYTFRPAIQVAWLPRADVSIAGKVTLGFNTRNRDNDLRSGNWLGLEAAAAYMTPLGPIGVHAIHVQQTQDDSGNPYGDARFRSSNVGVFFTTKVPAADAVVTLQTMKTFDSRYAKHGTFQQIRLIKLF
;
A
#
# COMPACT_ATOMS: atom_id res chain seq x y z
N MET A 1 -38.42 -14.32 -33.49
CA MET A 1 -37.33 -15.30 -33.68
C MET A 1 -36.40 -15.14 -32.45
N LYS A 2 -36.37 -16.11 -31.56
CA LYS A 2 -35.50 -16.03 -30.37
C LYS A 2 -34.09 -16.39 -30.81
N LEU A 3 -33.19 -15.43 -30.84
CA LEU A 3 -31.76 -15.68 -30.98
C LEU A 3 -31.27 -16.42 -29.73
N VAL A 4 -30.61 -17.54 -29.94
CA VAL A 4 -29.89 -18.32 -28.92
C VAL A 4 -28.87 -17.38 -28.24
N PRO A 5 -28.63 -17.43 -26.90
CA PRO A 5 -27.62 -16.62 -26.26
C PRO A 5 -26.25 -16.97 -26.82
N VAL A 6 -25.76 -16.11 -27.68
CA VAL A 6 -24.44 -16.22 -28.29
C VAL A 6 -23.45 -15.62 -27.32
N CYS A 7 -22.58 -16.46 -26.73
CA CYS A 7 -21.43 -15.96 -25.97
C CYS A 7 -20.51 -15.16 -26.90
N LEU A 8 -20.57 -13.85 -26.80
CA LEU A 8 -19.73 -12.93 -27.56
C LEU A 8 -18.32 -12.97 -26.96
N ALA A 9 -17.41 -13.69 -27.64
CA ALA A 9 -15.99 -13.58 -27.27
C ALA A 9 -15.48 -12.23 -27.80
N VAL A 10 -15.49 -11.21 -26.95
CA VAL A 10 -14.81 -9.95 -27.23
C VAL A 10 -13.32 -10.21 -27.05
N PHE A 11 -12.64 -10.62 -28.14
CA PHE A 11 -11.19 -10.65 -28.19
C PHE A 11 -10.66 -9.22 -28.37
N ALA A 12 -10.72 -8.43 -27.33
CA ALA A 12 -9.74 -7.39 -27.07
C ALA A 12 -8.99 -7.90 -25.84
N GLY A 13 -7.68 -8.02 -25.94
CA GLY A 13 -6.85 -8.20 -24.76
C GLY A 13 -7.02 -6.96 -23.86
N LEU A 14 -8.02 -7.01 -23.01
CA LEU A 14 -8.21 -6.04 -21.94
C LEU A 14 -7.13 -6.38 -20.90
N ALA A 15 -5.90 -5.99 -21.18
CA ALA A 15 -4.88 -5.90 -20.15
C ALA A 15 -5.28 -4.75 -19.23
N CYS A 16 -6.21 -4.98 -18.31
CA CYS A 16 -6.45 -4.11 -17.18
C CYS A 16 -5.33 -4.36 -16.18
N SER A 17 -4.12 -4.02 -16.58
CA SER A 17 -3.05 -3.91 -15.63
C SER A 17 -3.42 -2.74 -14.73
N ALA A 18 -3.66 -3.00 -13.46
CA ALA A 18 -3.95 -1.96 -12.50
C ALA A 18 -2.83 -0.92 -12.52
N VAL A 19 -3.18 0.36 -12.60
CA VAL A 19 -2.22 1.46 -12.51
C VAL A 19 -1.67 1.43 -11.09
N HIS A 20 -0.47 0.89 -10.89
CA HIS A 20 0.21 0.89 -9.61
C HIS A 20 1.22 2.03 -9.59
N ALA A 21 1.09 2.95 -8.63
CA ALA A 21 2.21 3.76 -8.19
C ALA A 21 2.85 3.04 -7.01
N ALA A 22 4.12 2.93 -6.98
CA ALA A 22 4.84 1.99 -6.14
C ALA A 22 4.23 0.58 -6.26
N GLU A 23 4.91 -0.45 -5.87
CA GLU A 23 4.38 -1.79 -6.00
C GLU A 23 3.20 -1.99 -5.03
N GLY A 24 2.04 -2.35 -5.55
CA GLY A 24 0.83 -2.59 -4.75
C GLY A 24 0.25 -1.36 -4.03
N PHE A 25 0.51 -0.12 -4.51
CA PHE A 25 0.15 1.12 -3.82
C PHE A 25 0.73 1.23 -2.41
N GLU A 26 1.92 0.70 -2.23
CA GLU A 26 2.62 0.66 -0.96
C GLU A 26 4.06 1.16 -1.10
N VAL A 27 4.56 1.77 -0.05
CA VAL A 27 5.99 1.99 0.16
C VAL A 27 6.39 1.30 1.46
N ARG A 28 7.61 0.83 1.56
CA ARG A 28 8.11 0.16 2.76
C ARG A 28 8.31 1.15 3.91
N TYR A 29 7.20 1.71 4.41
CA TYR A 29 7.14 2.64 5.52
C TYR A 29 6.02 2.28 6.50
N ASN A 30 6.27 2.44 7.80
CA ASN A 30 5.25 2.18 8.82
C ASN A 30 4.29 3.38 8.93
N LEU A 31 3.15 3.33 8.25
CA LEU A 31 2.14 4.39 8.27
C LEU A 31 1.35 4.48 9.59
N ALA A 32 1.48 3.50 10.49
CA ALA A 32 0.96 3.58 11.85
C ALA A 32 1.82 4.46 12.77
N GLY A 33 3.03 4.81 12.34
CA GLY A 33 3.95 5.66 13.08
C GLY A 33 4.92 4.92 13.98
N SER A 34 6.09 5.52 14.17
CA SER A 34 7.14 5.00 15.04
C SER A 34 7.36 5.83 16.32
N LEU A 35 6.94 7.09 16.32
CA LEU A 35 7.03 7.98 17.46
C LEU A 35 5.90 7.71 18.46
N GLY A 36 6.24 7.64 19.75
CA GLY A 36 5.29 7.38 20.83
C GLY A 36 5.83 7.82 22.18
N GLY A 37 5.28 7.28 23.25
CA GLY A 37 5.69 7.60 24.62
C GLY A 37 7.07 7.09 25.01
N GLU A 38 7.70 6.27 24.20
CA GLU A 38 9.07 5.78 24.36
C GLU A 38 10.09 6.93 24.41
N MET A 39 9.74 8.10 23.89
CA MET A 39 10.55 9.32 23.98
C MET A 39 10.84 9.75 25.42
N PHE A 40 10.00 9.36 26.38
CA PHE A 40 10.19 9.59 27.80
C PHE A 40 10.97 8.47 28.50
N ALA A 41 11.43 7.45 27.77
CA ALA A 41 12.22 6.36 28.35
C ALA A 41 13.51 6.91 29.00
N PRO A 42 14.01 6.26 30.08
CA PRO A 42 15.26 6.66 30.72
C PRO A 42 16.40 6.74 29.71
N PRO A 43 17.26 7.77 29.83
CA PRO A 43 18.23 8.11 28.78
C PRO A 43 19.36 7.10 28.59
N ASP A 44 19.61 6.19 29.51
CA ASP A 44 20.85 5.39 29.51
C ASP A 44 20.60 3.89 29.75
N ARG A 45 19.69 3.29 29.00
CA ARG A 45 19.54 1.82 29.01
C ARG A 45 20.34 1.20 27.88
N ALA A 46 21.28 0.33 28.27
CA ALA A 46 21.97 -0.61 27.39
C ALA A 46 21.38 -2.00 27.62
N GLY A 47 21.60 -2.93 26.69
CA GLY A 47 21.19 -4.31 26.83
C GLY A 47 20.30 -4.81 25.71
N PHE A 48 19.69 -5.93 25.94
CA PHE A 48 18.82 -6.60 24.99
C PHE A 48 17.36 -6.15 25.18
N GLY A 49 16.61 -6.09 24.09
CA GLY A 49 15.20 -5.76 24.13
C GLY A 49 14.38 -6.60 23.15
N VAL A 50 13.14 -6.83 23.52
CA VAL A 50 12.15 -7.48 22.66
C VAL A 50 10.92 -6.59 22.55
N GLY A 51 10.43 -6.43 21.32
CA GLY A 51 9.20 -5.72 20.99
C GLY A 51 8.22 -6.64 20.28
N LEU A 52 6.95 -6.51 20.65
CA LEU A 52 5.83 -7.11 19.92
C LEU A 52 4.91 -5.97 19.48
N ALA A 53 4.48 -5.99 18.22
CA ALA A 53 3.46 -5.06 17.76
C ALA A 53 2.39 -5.81 16.98
N ALA A 54 1.13 -5.46 17.25
CA ALA A 54 -0.01 -5.88 16.46
C ALA A 54 -0.64 -4.63 15.83
N THR A 55 -0.69 -4.59 14.51
CA THR A 55 -1.27 -3.48 13.74
C THR A 55 -2.46 -3.98 12.95
N TYR A 56 -3.58 -3.28 13.05
CA TYR A 56 -4.73 -3.46 12.21
C TYR A 56 -4.90 -2.25 11.29
N VAL A 57 -4.95 -2.51 10.00
CA VAL A 57 -5.20 -1.51 8.97
C VAL A 57 -6.55 -1.79 8.34
N HIS A 58 -7.43 -0.82 8.35
CA HIS A 58 -8.68 -0.85 7.57
C HIS A 58 -8.54 0.11 6.39
N VAL A 59 -8.72 -0.42 5.19
CA VAL A 59 -8.62 0.33 3.94
C VAL A 59 -10.02 0.62 3.41
N ASP A 60 -10.40 1.89 3.43
CA ASP A 60 -11.68 2.39 2.92
C ASP A 60 -11.67 2.48 1.39
N LYS A 61 -10.53 2.85 0.81
CA LYS A 61 -10.29 2.97 -0.63
C LYS A 61 -8.81 2.96 -0.97
N VAL A 62 -8.49 2.74 -2.23
CA VAL A 62 -7.20 3.09 -2.83
C VAL A 62 -7.41 4.31 -3.70
N SER A 63 -6.61 5.35 -3.46
CA SER A 63 -6.74 6.64 -4.15
C SER A 63 -5.99 6.64 -5.46
N GLY A 64 -6.58 7.24 -6.48
CA GLY A 64 -5.93 7.62 -7.75
C GLY A 64 -5.24 8.98 -7.66
N ALA A 65 -4.95 9.57 -8.82
CA ALA A 65 -4.22 10.85 -8.97
C ALA A 65 -4.90 12.03 -8.27
N ASP A 66 -6.21 12.08 -8.23
CA ASP A 66 -7.02 13.16 -7.65
C ASP A 66 -7.49 12.88 -6.22
N GLY A 67 -6.98 11.80 -5.60
CA GLY A 67 -7.39 11.36 -4.27
C GLY A 67 -8.75 10.64 -4.22
N LYS A 68 -9.41 10.44 -5.37
CA LYS A 68 -10.64 9.64 -5.54
C LYS A 68 -10.29 8.21 -5.94
N ASP A 69 -11.30 7.41 -6.27
CA ASP A 69 -11.10 6.06 -6.80
C ASP A 69 -10.19 6.06 -8.04
N ILE A 70 -9.47 4.98 -8.23
CA ILE A 70 -8.59 4.80 -9.39
C ILE A 70 -9.43 4.85 -10.66
N ARG A 71 -8.95 5.57 -11.68
CA ARG A 71 -9.51 5.58 -13.02
C ARG A 71 -8.52 5.02 -14.00
N VAL A 72 -8.97 4.04 -14.79
CA VAL A 72 -8.18 3.39 -15.83
C VAL A 72 -8.88 3.62 -17.15
N SER A 73 -8.16 4.13 -18.14
CA SER A 73 -8.69 4.23 -19.50
C SER A 73 -8.47 2.89 -20.20
N GLN A 74 -9.55 2.26 -20.59
CA GLN A 74 -9.53 1.05 -21.41
C GLN A 74 -9.48 1.43 -22.89
N PRO A 75 -8.56 0.86 -23.67
CA PRO A 75 -8.48 1.18 -25.09
C PRO A 75 -9.72 0.72 -25.83
N GLY A 76 -10.05 1.42 -26.92
CA GLY A 76 -11.07 0.99 -27.86
C GLY A 76 -10.68 -0.28 -28.62
N GLY A 77 -11.66 -0.87 -29.31
CA GLY A 77 -11.43 -2.11 -30.03
C GLY A 77 -12.46 -2.39 -31.13
N THR A 78 -12.42 -3.60 -31.63
CA THR A 78 -13.32 -4.08 -32.70
C THR A 78 -14.14 -5.27 -32.22
N VAL A 79 -15.44 -5.17 -32.38
CA VAL A 79 -16.37 -6.30 -32.13
C VAL A 79 -16.44 -7.18 -33.36
N ARG A 80 -16.25 -8.48 -33.14
CA ARG A 80 -16.32 -9.51 -34.18
C ARG A 80 -17.43 -10.48 -33.84
N LEU A 81 -18.08 -11.02 -34.88
CA LEU A 81 -19.10 -12.04 -34.71
C LEU A 81 -18.49 -13.35 -34.18
N PRO A 82 -19.05 -13.95 -33.13
CA PRO A 82 -18.52 -15.19 -32.56
C PRO A 82 -18.92 -16.44 -33.38
N ALA A 83 -19.97 -16.33 -34.19
CA ALA A 83 -20.51 -17.38 -35.06
C ALA A 83 -21.12 -16.78 -36.31
N ASP A 84 -21.42 -17.63 -37.29
CA ASP A 84 -22.16 -17.21 -38.47
C ASP A 84 -23.50 -16.59 -38.06
N THR A 85 -23.74 -15.37 -38.49
CA THR A 85 -24.89 -14.57 -38.03
C THR A 85 -25.64 -14.01 -39.23
N THR A 86 -26.95 -14.31 -39.34
CA THR A 86 -27.82 -13.71 -40.35
C THR A 86 -28.23 -12.30 -39.92
N VAL A 87 -27.70 -11.29 -40.58
CA VAL A 87 -27.92 -9.87 -40.29
C VAL A 87 -29.04 -9.23 -41.06
N ALA A 88 -29.45 -9.86 -42.18
CA ALA A 88 -30.61 -9.47 -42.99
C ALA A 88 -31.12 -10.70 -43.75
N PRO A 89 -32.36 -10.68 -44.30
CA PRO A 89 -32.88 -11.77 -45.13
C PRO A 89 -31.90 -12.08 -46.26
N GLY A 90 -31.38 -13.33 -46.26
CA GLY A 90 -30.41 -13.81 -47.26
C GLY A 90 -28.96 -13.31 -47.10
N VAL A 91 -28.63 -12.59 -46.03
CA VAL A 91 -27.27 -12.13 -45.76
C VAL A 91 -26.77 -12.74 -44.44
N THR A 92 -25.90 -13.73 -44.54
CA THR A 92 -25.21 -14.34 -43.40
C THR A 92 -23.75 -13.94 -43.43
N LEU A 93 -23.26 -13.35 -42.33
CA LEU A 93 -21.87 -13.01 -42.13
C LEU A 93 -21.18 -14.15 -41.38
N PRO A 94 -19.97 -14.57 -41.82
CA PRO A 94 -19.25 -15.65 -41.16
C PRO A 94 -18.69 -15.22 -39.78
N ALA A 95 -18.40 -16.19 -38.93
CA ALA A 95 -17.72 -16.02 -37.68
C ALA A 95 -16.38 -15.26 -37.88
N GLY A 96 -16.03 -14.38 -36.94
CA GLY A 96 -14.83 -13.55 -37.00
C GLY A 96 -14.99 -12.26 -37.83
N THR A 97 -16.11 -12.06 -38.53
CA THR A 97 -16.37 -10.81 -39.29
C THR A 97 -16.40 -9.61 -38.34
N PRO A 98 -15.62 -8.54 -38.57
CA PRO A 98 -15.73 -7.32 -37.83
C PRO A 98 -17.03 -6.59 -38.17
N VAL A 99 -17.80 -6.20 -37.14
CA VAL A 99 -19.14 -5.61 -37.31
C VAL A 99 -19.32 -4.24 -36.68
N ALA A 100 -18.48 -3.92 -35.70
CA ALA A 100 -18.48 -2.61 -35.05
C ALA A 100 -17.12 -2.30 -34.43
N THR A 101 -16.86 -1.01 -34.23
CA THR A 101 -15.76 -0.52 -33.36
C THR A 101 -16.34 0.19 -32.16
N TYR A 102 -15.52 0.29 -31.12
CA TYR A 102 -15.80 1.12 -29.96
C TYR A 102 -14.56 1.91 -29.55
N GLY A 103 -14.78 3.11 -29.01
CA GLY A 103 -13.73 4.00 -28.54
C GLY A 103 -13.21 3.60 -27.15
N ALA A 104 -12.18 4.30 -26.69
CA ALA A 104 -11.70 4.17 -25.31
C ALA A 104 -12.82 4.52 -24.31
N SER A 105 -12.80 3.88 -23.15
CA SER A 105 -13.75 4.15 -22.07
C SER A 105 -13.06 4.18 -20.72
N ASP A 106 -13.63 4.90 -19.76
CA ASP A 106 -13.12 4.99 -18.41
C ASP A 106 -13.75 3.90 -17.52
N VAL A 107 -12.87 3.23 -16.76
CA VAL A 107 -13.23 2.29 -15.71
C VAL A 107 -12.81 2.88 -14.37
N SER A 108 -13.76 3.01 -13.45
CA SER A 108 -13.48 3.37 -12.06
C SER A 108 -13.31 2.10 -11.24
N VAL A 109 -12.18 1.98 -10.54
CA VAL A 109 -11.87 0.83 -9.68
C VAL A 109 -11.85 1.29 -8.23
N SER A 110 -12.73 0.72 -7.41
CA SER A 110 -12.72 0.87 -5.97
C SER A 110 -12.09 -0.37 -5.32
N ALA A 111 -11.17 -0.14 -4.38
CA ALA A 111 -10.49 -1.19 -3.66
C ALA A 111 -10.66 -0.95 -2.15
N THR A 112 -11.05 -1.98 -1.42
CA THR A 112 -11.19 -1.98 0.04
C THR A 112 -10.49 -3.19 0.61
N GLY A 113 -10.20 -3.17 1.92
CA GLY A 113 -9.58 -4.35 2.54
C GLY A 113 -9.15 -4.13 3.97
N SER A 114 -8.46 -5.11 4.49
CA SER A 114 -7.85 -5.05 5.81
C SER A 114 -6.48 -5.72 5.81
N PHE A 115 -5.61 -5.28 6.71
CA PHE A 115 -4.31 -5.89 6.93
C PHE A 115 -4.05 -5.99 8.44
N LYS A 116 -3.84 -7.22 8.92
CA LYS A 116 -3.40 -7.53 10.27
C LYS A 116 -1.92 -7.85 10.21
N LEU A 117 -1.09 -7.06 10.88
CA LEU A 117 0.35 -7.22 10.87
C LEU A 117 0.85 -7.45 12.30
N HIS A 118 1.59 -8.52 12.52
CA HIS A 118 2.24 -8.86 13.77
C HIS A 118 3.75 -8.76 13.58
N ASN A 119 4.42 -7.97 14.39
CA ASN A 119 5.85 -7.76 14.32
C ASN A 119 6.51 -8.31 15.58
N LEU A 120 7.53 -9.13 15.40
CA LEU A 120 8.50 -9.46 16.44
C LEU A 120 9.78 -8.67 16.18
N ALA A 121 10.15 -7.80 17.11
CA ALA A 121 11.37 -7.04 17.06
C ALA A 121 12.33 -7.50 18.16
N MET A 122 13.60 -7.72 17.81
CA MET A 122 14.69 -8.04 18.72
C MET A 122 15.78 -7.01 18.56
N GLY A 123 16.15 -6.34 19.63
CA GLY A 123 17.11 -5.25 19.61
C GLY A 123 18.22 -5.40 20.63
N TYR A 124 19.34 -4.78 20.36
CA TYR A 124 20.46 -4.68 21.25
C TYR A 124 21.02 -3.25 21.22
N VAL A 125 21.22 -2.68 22.39
CA VAL A 125 21.89 -1.40 22.60
C VAL A 125 23.23 -1.66 23.31
N SER A 126 24.33 -1.19 22.72
CA SER A 126 25.68 -1.44 23.22
C SER A 126 25.86 -0.95 24.65
N THR A 127 26.59 -1.71 25.45
CA THR A 127 27.03 -1.30 26.80
C THR A 127 28.09 -0.19 26.72
N GLU A 128 28.92 -0.25 25.70
CA GLU A 128 29.95 0.72 25.44
C GLU A 128 29.40 1.96 24.74
N ARG A 129 29.97 3.10 25.01
CA ARG A 129 29.67 4.37 24.36
C ARG A 129 30.61 4.62 23.21
N PHE A 130 30.07 5.07 22.09
CA PHE A 130 30.79 5.54 20.92
C PHE A 130 30.45 7.00 20.66
N GLN A 131 31.41 7.89 20.71
CA GLN A 131 31.20 9.36 20.55
C GLN A 131 30.07 9.90 21.43
N GLY A 132 30.07 9.50 22.71
CA GLY A 132 29.08 9.94 23.70
C GLY A 132 27.73 9.24 23.63
N GLY A 133 27.39 8.58 22.52
CA GLY A 133 26.17 7.78 22.31
C GLY A 133 26.41 6.28 22.39
N ARG A 134 25.40 5.47 22.04
CA ARG A 134 25.45 4.01 22.01
C ARG A 134 25.08 3.51 20.62
N LEU A 135 25.64 2.39 20.22
CA LEU A 135 25.21 1.69 19.01
C LEU A 135 23.95 0.87 19.32
N ALA A 136 23.02 0.88 18.39
CA ALA A 136 21.77 0.13 18.46
C ALA A 136 21.60 -0.72 17.21
N PHE A 137 21.14 -1.95 17.39
CA PHE A 137 20.83 -2.90 16.33
C PHE A 137 19.44 -3.45 16.58
N LEU A 138 18.68 -3.69 15.50
CA LEU A 138 17.34 -4.25 15.58
C LEU A 138 17.08 -5.16 14.38
N LEU A 139 16.50 -6.31 14.66
CA LEU A 139 15.89 -7.22 13.71
C LEU A 139 14.37 -7.16 13.89
N ASN A 140 13.63 -6.93 12.83
CA ASN A 140 12.16 -6.97 12.82
C ASN A 140 11.68 -8.05 11.86
N VAL A 141 10.85 -8.94 12.36
CA VAL A 141 10.26 -10.06 11.61
C VAL A 141 8.74 -9.88 11.61
N PRO A 142 8.16 -9.47 10.48
CA PRO A 142 6.70 -9.30 10.37
C PRO A 142 6.02 -10.59 9.90
N HIS A 143 4.79 -10.80 10.37
CA HIS A 143 3.84 -11.78 9.85
C HIS A 143 2.50 -11.08 9.63
N GLY A 144 1.88 -11.28 8.47
CA GLY A 144 0.66 -10.59 8.07
C GLY A 144 -0.47 -11.51 7.65
N ILE A 145 -1.69 -10.95 7.73
CA ILE A 145 -2.90 -11.48 7.10
C ILE A 145 -3.54 -10.30 6.37
N LYS A 146 -3.65 -10.38 5.05
CA LYS A 146 -4.14 -9.31 4.18
C LYS A 146 -5.35 -9.80 3.42
N GLU A 147 -6.43 -9.06 3.49
CA GLU A 147 -7.64 -9.24 2.69
C GLU A 147 -7.83 -8.01 1.80
N GLN A 148 -8.08 -8.23 0.52
CA GLN A 148 -8.40 -7.15 -0.40
C GLN A 148 -9.55 -7.52 -1.32
N ARG A 149 -10.36 -6.52 -1.67
CA ARG A 149 -11.54 -6.63 -2.51
C ARG A 149 -11.55 -5.50 -3.52
N PHE A 150 -11.79 -5.84 -4.76
CA PHE A 150 -11.87 -4.88 -5.85
C PHE A 150 -13.25 -4.93 -6.49
N LYS A 151 -13.75 -3.75 -6.87
CA LYS A 151 -14.98 -3.59 -7.65
C LYS A 151 -14.70 -2.61 -8.78
N ALA A 152 -15.08 -2.97 -9.98
CA ALA A 152 -14.96 -2.09 -11.13
C ALA A 152 -16.34 -1.59 -11.58
N LYS A 153 -16.39 -0.33 -12.01
CA LYS A 153 -17.55 0.28 -12.65
C LYS A 153 -17.12 0.82 -14.00
N ALA A 154 -17.53 0.14 -15.04
CA ALA A 154 -17.22 0.52 -16.42
C ALA A 154 -18.29 1.46 -17.01
N SER A 155 -17.84 2.45 -17.76
CA SER A 155 -18.69 3.16 -18.71
C SER A 155 -18.67 2.39 -20.02
N VAL A 156 -19.77 1.72 -20.36
CA VAL A 156 -19.86 0.94 -21.60
C VAL A 156 -19.75 1.87 -22.80
N PRO A 157 -18.75 1.71 -23.68
CA PRO A 157 -18.60 2.56 -24.85
C PRO A 157 -19.68 2.23 -25.91
N SER A 158 -20.10 3.25 -26.65
CA SER A 158 -21.02 3.07 -27.77
C SER A 158 -20.35 2.37 -28.94
N LEU A 159 -21.12 1.53 -29.63
CA LEU A 159 -20.66 0.84 -30.83
C LEU A 159 -20.89 1.69 -32.08
N THR A 160 -19.87 1.76 -32.94
CA THR A 160 -19.95 2.35 -34.26
C THR A 160 -19.96 1.22 -35.32
N PRO A 161 -20.98 1.10 -36.15
CA PRO A 161 -21.08 0.01 -37.12
C PRO A 161 -19.97 0.10 -38.17
N ILE A 162 -19.53 -1.07 -38.65
CA ILE A 162 -18.60 -1.21 -39.79
C ILE A 162 -19.36 -1.86 -40.92
N SER A 163 -19.05 -1.48 -42.18
CA SER A 163 -19.58 -2.15 -43.38
C SER A 163 -19.36 -3.67 -43.28
N PRO A 164 -20.38 -4.52 -43.62
CA PRO A 164 -21.60 -4.17 -44.36
C PRO A 164 -22.78 -3.68 -43.50
N LEU A 165 -22.62 -3.52 -42.18
CA LEU A 165 -23.70 -3.03 -41.34
C LEU A 165 -23.80 -1.49 -41.41
N SER A 166 -25.03 -1.00 -41.61
CA SER A 166 -25.35 0.44 -41.53
C SER A 166 -25.77 0.88 -40.12
N ALA A 167 -26.15 -0.06 -39.27
CA ALA A 167 -26.52 0.13 -37.88
C ALA A 167 -26.12 -1.10 -37.04
N VAL A 168 -25.83 -0.93 -35.78
CA VAL A 168 -25.58 -2.02 -34.85
C VAL A 168 -26.93 -2.57 -34.37
N PRO A 169 -27.23 -3.88 -34.58
CA PRO A 169 -28.43 -4.48 -34.02
C PRO A 169 -28.47 -4.34 -32.49
N SER A 170 -29.66 -4.12 -31.92
CA SER A 170 -29.86 -3.98 -30.47
C SER A 170 -29.31 -5.16 -29.69
N ASP A 171 -29.62 -6.38 -30.15
CA ASP A 171 -29.18 -7.62 -29.51
C ASP A 171 -27.64 -7.72 -29.43
N LEU A 172 -26.93 -7.24 -30.45
CA LEU A 172 -25.47 -7.20 -30.46
C LEU A 172 -24.94 -6.14 -29.50
N SER A 173 -25.62 -4.98 -29.44
CA SER A 173 -25.26 -3.90 -28.49
C SER A 173 -25.44 -4.35 -27.06
N ASP A 174 -26.54 -5.02 -26.73
CA ASP A 174 -26.85 -5.52 -25.38
C ASP A 174 -25.89 -6.65 -24.98
N ALA A 175 -25.58 -7.57 -25.89
CA ALA A 175 -24.61 -8.64 -25.68
C ALA A 175 -23.20 -8.07 -25.44
N PHE A 176 -22.78 -7.06 -26.22
CA PHE A 176 -21.52 -6.38 -26.03
C PHE A 176 -21.46 -5.68 -24.64
N ALA A 177 -22.49 -4.91 -24.28
CA ALA A 177 -22.54 -4.21 -23.01
C ALA A 177 -22.41 -5.19 -21.83
N SER A 178 -23.14 -6.28 -21.87
CA SER A 178 -23.10 -7.33 -20.84
C SER A 178 -21.72 -7.98 -20.74
N SER A 179 -21.13 -8.38 -21.89
CA SER A 179 -19.79 -8.99 -21.93
C SER A 179 -18.72 -8.03 -21.48
N TYR A 180 -18.79 -6.76 -21.86
CA TYR A 180 -17.84 -5.73 -21.47
C TYR A 180 -17.80 -5.55 -19.95
N VAL A 181 -18.97 -5.37 -19.33
CA VAL A 181 -19.09 -5.24 -17.86
C VAL A 181 -18.62 -6.51 -17.16
N GLN A 182 -18.96 -7.69 -17.68
CA GLN A 182 -18.52 -8.96 -17.11
C GLN A 182 -16.99 -9.11 -17.15
N GLN A 183 -16.34 -8.77 -18.25
CA GLN A 183 -14.88 -8.85 -18.37
C GLN A 183 -14.17 -7.87 -17.42
N VAL A 184 -14.63 -6.63 -17.35
CA VAL A 184 -14.07 -5.62 -16.43
C VAL A 184 -14.21 -6.09 -14.98
N ASN A 185 -15.36 -6.65 -14.60
CA ASN A 185 -15.54 -7.18 -13.24
C ASN A 185 -14.70 -8.43 -12.98
N ALA A 186 -14.54 -9.32 -13.95
CA ALA A 186 -13.69 -10.50 -13.81
C ALA A 186 -12.21 -10.11 -13.56
N GLN A 187 -11.71 -9.10 -14.27
CA GLN A 187 -10.36 -8.58 -14.06
C GLN A 187 -10.20 -7.98 -12.66
N ALA A 188 -11.13 -7.12 -12.22
CA ALA A 188 -11.10 -6.56 -10.88
C ALA A 188 -11.17 -7.65 -9.79
N SER A 189 -11.94 -8.71 -10.03
CA SER A 189 -12.06 -9.85 -9.10
C SER A 189 -10.78 -10.69 -9.02
N GLY A 190 -9.95 -10.70 -10.06
CA GLY A 190 -8.66 -11.39 -10.06
C GLY A 190 -7.66 -10.81 -9.07
N GLU A 191 -7.80 -9.53 -8.71
CA GLU A 191 -6.98 -8.86 -7.70
C GLU A 191 -7.50 -9.06 -6.26
N ALA A 192 -8.69 -9.67 -6.10
CA ALA A 192 -9.29 -9.89 -4.79
C ALA A 192 -8.81 -11.20 -4.18
N GLY A 193 -8.69 -11.23 -2.85
CA GLY A 193 -8.30 -12.45 -2.15
C GLY A 193 -7.93 -12.20 -0.70
N GLU A 194 -7.51 -13.27 -0.05
CA GLU A 194 -6.90 -13.26 1.28
C GLU A 194 -5.60 -14.05 1.23
N GLU A 195 -4.56 -13.49 1.83
CA GLU A 195 -3.23 -14.10 1.92
C GLU A 195 -2.68 -13.93 3.33
N GLN A 196 -1.88 -14.91 3.78
CA GLN A 196 -1.19 -14.84 5.06
C GLN A 196 0.22 -15.40 4.95
N GLY A 197 1.16 -14.79 5.67
CA GLY A 197 2.54 -15.27 5.65
C GLY A 197 3.51 -14.30 6.29
N LEU A 198 4.79 -14.59 6.10
CA LEU A 198 5.86 -13.70 6.54
C LEU A 198 5.92 -12.48 5.62
N GLY A 199 6.15 -11.32 6.21
CA GLY A 199 6.49 -10.12 5.48
C GLY A 199 8.00 -9.92 5.33
N ASP A 200 8.37 -8.77 4.83
CA ASP A 200 9.77 -8.42 4.56
C ASP A 200 10.54 -8.16 5.86
N ILE A 201 11.56 -8.96 6.12
CA ILE A 201 12.45 -8.81 7.29
C ILE A 201 13.22 -7.50 7.17
N GLU A 202 13.35 -6.79 8.30
CA GLU A 202 14.10 -5.55 8.38
C GLU A 202 15.25 -5.65 9.37
N LEU A 203 16.44 -5.25 8.92
CA LEU A 203 17.64 -5.09 9.72
C LEU A 203 17.91 -3.60 9.92
N GLN A 204 18.14 -3.18 11.16
CA GLN A 204 18.43 -1.78 11.48
C GLN A 204 19.73 -1.67 12.27
N ALA A 205 20.48 -0.62 11.99
CA ALA A 205 21.65 -0.24 12.76
C ALA A 205 21.67 1.29 12.91
N GLY A 206 22.06 1.76 14.07
CA GLY A 206 22.10 3.18 14.35
C GLY A 206 22.93 3.56 15.56
N TRP A 207 23.06 4.84 15.74
CA TRP A 207 23.70 5.48 16.86
C TRP A 207 22.66 6.29 17.64
N MET A 208 22.65 6.12 18.96
CA MET A 208 21.70 6.76 19.87
C MET A 208 22.44 7.67 20.84
N LEU A 209 22.04 8.93 20.90
CA LEU A 209 22.48 9.87 21.91
C LEU A 209 21.28 10.31 22.77
N ASN A 210 21.32 9.97 24.04
CA ASN A 210 20.28 10.33 24.98
C ASN A 210 20.88 11.20 26.10
N THR A 211 20.37 12.41 26.24
CA THR A 211 20.66 13.33 27.31
C THR A 211 19.42 13.61 28.15
N GLU A 212 19.46 14.48 29.12
CA GLU A 212 18.27 14.87 29.89
C GLU A 212 17.18 15.48 28.98
N GLN A 213 17.59 16.32 28.02
CA GLN A 213 16.65 17.07 27.18
C GLN A 213 16.54 16.55 25.76
N TRP A 214 17.48 15.72 25.28
CA TRP A 214 17.51 15.29 23.87
C TRP A 214 17.57 13.77 23.75
N ARG A 215 16.83 13.25 22.79
CA ARG A 215 16.91 11.88 22.31
C ARG A 215 17.18 11.93 20.82
N VAL A 216 18.33 11.47 20.41
CA VAL A 216 18.72 11.44 18.98
C VAL A 216 18.99 10.00 18.59
N LEU A 217 18.42 9.57 17.50
CA LEU A 217 18.70 8.30 16.84
C LEU A 217 19.02 8.59 15.37
N ALA A 218 20.23 8.27 14.95
CA ALA A 218 20.64 8.38 13.56
C ALA A 218 21.12 7.00 13.08
N GLY A 219 20.63 6.54 11.95
CA GLY A 219 20.97 5.21 11.46
C GLY A 219 20.34 4.89 10.13
N ALA A 220 20.34 3.62 9.80
CA ALA A 220 19.70 3.13 8.59
C ALA A 220 19.07 1.75 8.82
N SER A 221 18.11 1.40 7.98
CA SER A 221 17.59 0.05 7.88
C SER A 221 17.71 -0.49 6.46
N LEU A 222 17.81 -1.81 6.36
CA LEU A 222 17.73 -2.58 5.14
C LEU A 222 16.54 -3.52 5.24
N VAL A 223 15.56 -3.35 4.34
CA VAL A 223 14.43 -4.24 4.19
C VAL A 223 14.76 -5.26 3.12
N LEU A 224 14.68 -6.54 3.51
CA LEU A 224 15.00 -7.68 2.66
C LEU A 224 13.72 -8.16 1.94
N PRO A 225 13.81 -8.62 0.68
CA PRO A 225 12.69 -9.22 -0.04
C PRO A 225 12.49 -10.68 0.42
N SER A 226 12.10 -10.86 1.66
CA SER A 226 11.93 -12.17 2.30
C SER A 226 10.47 -12.53 2.56
N GLY A 227 9.57 -11.58 2.31
CA GLY A 227 8.13 -11.75 2.49
C GLY A 227 7.50 -12.60 1.39
N GLN A 228 6.33 -13.14 1.69
CA GLN A 228 5.54 -13.87 0.71
C GLN A 228 5.04 -12.90 -0.35
N TYR A 229 5.50 -13.10 -1.57
CA TYR A 229 5.23 -12.27 -2.75
C TYR A 229 5.15 -13.13 -4.00
N ASP A 230 4.16 -12.85 -4.85
CA ASP A 230 4.02 -13.41 -6.19
C ASP A 230 3.72 -12.25 -7.16
N ALA A 231 4.36 -12.24 -8.32
CA ALA A 231 4.08 -11.25 -9.37
C ALA A 231 2.71 -11.45 -10.06
N ALA A 232 2.00 -12.54 -9.77
CA ALA A 232 0.64 -12.78 -10.24
C ALA A 232 -0.37 -11.86 -9.52
N PRO A 233 -1.56 -11.58 -10.11
CA PRO A 233 -2.62 -10.83 -9.46
C PRO A 233 -3.04 -11.45 -8.13
N GLY A 234 -3.16 -10.64 -7.07
CA GLY A 234 -3.61 -11.09 -5.75
C GLY A 234 -3.02 -10.26 -4.60
N PRO A 235 -3.41 -10.55 -3.36
CA PRO A 235 -2.82 -9.94 -2.19
C PRO A 235 -1.45 -10.56 -1.86
N ASP A 236 -0.47 -9.73 -1.58
CA ASP A 236 0.85 -10.12 -1.09
C ASP A 236 1.11 -9.61 0.32
N ILE A 237 1.85 -10.36 1.12
CA ILE A 237 2.33 -9.94 2.44
C ILE A 237 3.66 -9.20 2.32
N GLY A 238 4.57 -9.69 1.47
CA GLY A 238 5.76 -8.98 1.04
C GLY A 238 5.43 -7.86 0.06
N THR A 239 6.30 -6.86 -0.06
CA THR A 239 6.06 -5.70 -0.95
C THR A 239 6.68 -5.90 -2.34
N GLY A 240 7.37 -7.01 -2.60
CA GLY A 240 8.03 -7.28 -3.87
C GLY A 240 9.46 -7.78 -3.72
N ASN A 241 10.01 -8.36 -4.80
CA ASN A 241 11.34 -8.95 -4.80
C ASN A 241 12.46 -7.91 -5.04
N PHE A 242 12.54 -6.91 -4.16
CA PHE A 242 13.56 -5.86 -4.18
C PHE A 242 14.01 -5.46 -2.79
N TYR A 243 15.19 -4.87 -2.66
CA TYR A 243 15.70 -4.32 -1.41
C TYR A 243 15.30 -2.85 -1.25
N THR A 244 15.08 -2.43 0.01
CA THR A 244 14.93 -1.01 0.34
C THR A 244 15.94 -0.61 1.40
N PHE A 245 16.79 0.36 1.08
CA PHE A 245 17.69 1.01 2.03
C PHE A 245 17.05 2.28 2.57
N ARG A 246 17.00 2.46 3.91
CA ARG A 246 16.30 3.56 4.56
C ARG A 246 17.16 4.24 5.63
N PRO A 247 17.99 5.22 5.26
CA PRO A 247 18.62 6.11 6.24
C PRO A 247 17.57 6.97 6.92
N ALA A 248 17.73 7.18 8.23
CA ALA A 248 16.80 7.96 9.04
C ALA A 248 17.52 8.71 10.17
N ILE A 249 16.95 9.84 10.53
CA ILE A 249 17.27 10.57 11.75
C ILE A 249 15.98 10.87 12.51
N GLN A 250 16.00 10.60 13.81
CA GLN A 250 14.92 10.91 14.74
C GLN A 250 15.49 11.79 15.86
N VAL A 251 14.79 12.86 16.19
CA VAL A 251 15.15 13.74 17.28
C VAL A 251 13.91 13.98 18.13
N ALA A 252 14.04 13.80 19.44
CA ALA A 252 13.05 14.25 20.41
C ALA A 252 13.68 15.25 21.36
N TRP A 253 12.97 16.34 21.60
CA TRP A 253 13.32 17.40 22.54
C TRP A 253 12.33 17.40 23.72
N LEU A 254 12.87 17.37 24.91
CA LEU A 254 12.13 17.43 26.17
C LEU A 254 12.38 18.80 26.81
N PRO A 255 11.64 19.86 26.44
CA PRO A 255 11.80 21.18 27.02
C PRO A 255 11.50 21.20 28.51
N ARG A 256 10.71 20.26 28.99
CA ARG A 256 10.35 19.96 30.36
C ARG A 256 10.29 18.46 30.55
N ALA A 257 10.40 18.01 31.79
CA ALA A 257 10.33 16.56 32.08
C ALA A 257 9.00 15.89 31.70
N ASP A 258 7.94 16.69 31.57
CA ASP A 258 6.57 16.24 31.27
C ASP A 258 6.13 16.54 29.81
N VAL A 259 6.98 17.16 28.98
CA VAL A 259 6.66 17.51 27.58
C VAL A 259 7.74 16.96 26.65
N SER A 260 7.32 16.32 25.56
CA SER A 260 8.21 15.91 24.48
C SER A 260 7.67 16.36 23.12
N ILE A 261 8.57 16.86 22.28
CA ILE A 261 8.32 17.17 20.87
C ILE A 261 9.32 16.39 20.05
N ALA A 262 8.87 15.64 19.06
CA ALA A 262 9.75 14.78 18.28
C ALA A 262 9.47 14.89 16.78
N GLY A 263 10.53 14.66 16.01
CA GLY A 263 10.46 14.53 14.57
C GLY A 263 11.36 13.41 14.06
N LYS A 264 10.99 12.85 12.93
CA LYS A 264 11.78 11.83 12.21
C LYS A 264 11.73 12.10 10.73
N VAL A 265 12.88 11.98 10.09
CA VAL A 265 13.04 12.02 8.64
C VAL A 265 13.60 10.69 8.19
N THR A 266 13.01 10.10 7.17
CA THR A 266 13.45 8.84 6.56
C THR A 266 13.47 9.01 5.06
N LEU A 267 14.55 8.58 4.42
CA LEU A 267 14.62 8.44 2.96
C LEU A 267 14.51 6.96 2.60
N GLY A 268 13.89 6.65 1.47
CA GLY A 268 13.80 5.29 0.97
C GLY A 268 14.40 5.18 -0.43
N PHE A 269 15.32 4.24 -0.59
CA PHE A 269 16.00 3.93 -1.84
C PHE A 269 15.72 2.47 -2.20
N ASN A 270 15.08 2.25 -3.35
CA ASN A 270 14.66 0.93 -3.79
C ASN A 270 15.58 0.41 -4.89
N THR A 271 15.90 -0.88 -4.84
CA THR A 271 16.46 -1.59 -6.01
C THR A 271 15.34 -1.93 -6.98
N ARG A 272 15.67 -2.46 -8.14
CA ARG A 272 14.70 -2.98 -9.10
C ARG A 272 14.11 -4.30 -8.59
N ASN A 273 12.80 -4.50 -8.75
CA ASN A 273 12.16 -5.78 -8.53
C ASN A 273 12.62 -6.78 -9.60
N ARG A 274 13.02 -7.96 -9.16
CA ARG A 274 13.62 -9.00 -10.02
C ARG A 274 12.60 -9.78 -10.84
N ASP A 275 11.32 -9.72 -10.44
CA ASP A 275 10.26 -10.53 -11.06
C ASP A 275 9.52 -9.77 -12.17
N ASN A 276 9.48 -8.44 -12.12
CA ASN A 276 8.74 -7.62 -13.08
C ASN A 276 9.52 -6.42 -13.63
N ASP A 277 10.83 -6.28 -13.27
CA ASP A 277 11.70 -5.18 -13.66
C ASP A 277 11.23 -3.76 -13.24
N LEU A 278 10.17 -3.66 -12.47
CA LEU A 278 9.72 -2.40 -11.91
C LEU A 278 10.68 -1.91 -10.82
N ARG A 279 10.98 -0.62 -10.80
CA ARG A 279 11.66 0.02 -9.69
C ARG A 279 10.77 1.11 -9.12
N SER A 280 10.26 0.90 -7.93
CA SER A 280 9.55 1.93 -7.18
C SER A 280 10.44 3.14 -6.92
N GLY A 281 9.93 4.33 -7.19
CA GLY A 281 10.66 5.59 -7.03
C GLY A 281 11.13 5.79 -5.59
N ASN A 282 12.23 6.55 -5.43
CA ASN A 282 12.71 6.94 -4.10
C ASN A 282 11.66 7.79 -3.39
N TRP A 283 11.62 7.72 -2.07
CA TRP A 283 10.61 8.40 -1.27
C TRP A 283 11.17 9.06 -0.02
N LEU A 284 10.43 10.04 0.51
CA LEU A 284 10.67 10.76 1.74
C LEU A 284 9.52 10.47 2.71
N GLY A 285 9.85 10.11 3.95
CA GLY A 285 8.92 10.00 5.07
C GLY A 285 9.26 11.02 6.15
N LEU A 286 8.25 11.72 6.62
CA LEU A 286 8.31 12.69 7.71
C LEU A 286 7.36 12.26 8.80
N GLU A 287 7.83 12.19 10.05
CA GLU A 287 6.98 12.02 11.23
C GLU A 287 7.19 13.18 12.19
N ALA A 288 6.12 13.59 12.85
CA ALA A 288 6.14 14.55 13.94
C ALA A 288 5.23 14.06 15.08
N ALA A 289 5.64 14.30 16.31
CA ALA A 289 4.85 13.97 17.48
C ALA A 289 5.04 15.00 18.59
N ALA A 290 3.99 15.18 19.40
CA ALA A 290 4.05 15.93 20.65
C ALA A 290 3.32 15.14 21.73
N ALA A 291 3.87 15.09 22.93
CA ALA A 291 3.34 14.31 24.02
C ALA A 291 3.46 15.02 25.36
N TYR A 292 2.51 14.72 26.24
CA TYR A 292 2.48 15.18 27.61
C TYR A 292 2.45 13.99 28.58
N MET A 293 3.27 14.03 29.62
CA MET A 293 3.33 13.01 30.66
C MET A 293 2.18 13.20 31.64
N THR A 294 1.31 12.21 31.73
CA THR A 294 0.26 12.16 32.76
C THR A 294 0.66 11.19 33.88
N PRO A 295 -0.07 11.15 35.00
CA PRO A 295 0.16 10.16 36.07
C PRO A 295 0.05 8.70 35.60
N LEU A 296 -0.72 8.43 34.53
CA LEU A 296 -0.91 7.09 33.95
C LEU A 296 0.10 6.76 32.85
N GLY A 297 0.85 7.77 32.39
CA GLY A 297 1.80 7.68 31.30
C GLY A 297 1.58 8.74 30.21
N PRO A 298 2.48 8.83 29.22
CA PRO A 298 2.38 9.85 28.19
C PRO A 298 1.20 9.62 27.25
N ILE A 299 0.50 10.72 26.95
CA ILE A 299 -0.50 10.85 25.90
C ILE A 299 0.02 11.84 24.85
N GLY A 300 -0.22 11.59 23.59
CA GLY A 300 0.28 12.47 22.53
C GLY A 300 -0.49 12.38 21.23
N VAL A 301 -0.10 13.28 20.33
CA VAL A 301 -0.54 13.35 18.95
C VAL A 301 0.63 13.09 18.04
N HIS A 302 0.37 12.51 16.86
CA HIS A 302 1.39 12.30 15.85
C HIS A 302 0.84 12.49 14.44
N ALA A 303 1.72 12.85 13.52
CA ALA A 303 1.43 13.01 12.11
C ALA A 303 2.54 12.35 11.30
N ILE A 304 2.16 11.79 10.15
CA ILE A 304 3.06 11.18 9.19
C ILE A 304 2.72 11.72 7.80
N HIS A 305 3.76 12.05 7.05
CA HIS A 305 3.66 12.33 5.62
C HIS A 305 4.71 11.50 4.88
N VAL A 306 4.28 10.74 3.90
CA VAL A 306 5.18 9.94 3.04
C VAL A 306 4.84 10.22 1.59
N GLN A 307 5.87 10.54 0.79
CA GLN A 307 5.70 10.76 -0.64
C GLN A 307 6.89 10.24 -1.44
N GLN A 308 6.62 9.70 -2.62
CA GLN A 308 7.66 9.46 -3.60
C GLN A 308 8.20 10.78 -4.15
N THR A 309 9.52 10.87 -4.24
CA THR A 309 10.26 12.02 -4.78
C THR A 309 10.67 11.84 -6.23
N GLN A 310 10.59 10.59 -6.71
CA GLN A 310 10.89 10.19 -8.09
C GLN A 310 9.77 9.31 -8.61
N ASP A 311 9.58 9.30 -9.92
CA ASP A 311 8.66 8.41 -10.60
C ASP A 311 9.17 6.97 -10.57
N ASP A 312 8.25 6.02 -10.70
CA ASP A 312 8.59 4.62 -10.87
C ASP A 312 9.24 4.41 -12.24
N SER A 313 10.24 3.56 -12.31
CA SER A 313 10.91 3.17 -13.55
C SER A 313 10.43 1.78 -13.97
N GLY A 314 10.10 1.62 -15.25
CA GLY A 314 9.53 0.37 -15.76
C GLY A 314 8.02 0.23 -15.50
N ASN A 315 7.38 1.29 -14.99
CA ASN A 315 5.93 1.32 -14.82
C ASN A 315 5.25 1.64 -16.17
N PRO A 316 4.47 0.72 -16.75
CA PRO A 316 3.78 0.96 -18.02
C PRO A 316 2.64 1.99 -17.93
N TYR A 317 2.29 2.45 -16.73
CA TYR A 317 1.13 3.31 -16.45
C TYR A 317 1.49 4.78 -16.20
N GLY A 318 2.76 5.15 -16.36
CA GLY A 318 3.22 6.55 -16.33
C GLY A 318 3.55 7.06 -14.93
N ASP A 319 3.52 8.39 -14.79
CA ASP A 319 3.99 9.13 -13.63
C ASP A 319 3.01 9.05 -12.46
N ALA A 320 3.06 7.96 -11.73
CA ALA A 320 2.23 7.74 -10.55
C ALA A 320 3.10 7.79 -9.30
N ARG A 321 3.00 8.87 -8.51
CA ARG A 321 3.77 9.05 -7.26
C ARG A 321 2.90 8.79 -6.05
N PHE A 322 3.32 7.81 -5.25
CA PHE A 322 2.70 7.55 -3.94
C PHE A 322 2.77 8.79 -3.04
N ARG A 323 1.66 9.09 -2.37
CA ARG A 323 1.59 10.07 -1.28
C ARG A 323 0.54 9.65 -0.26
N SER A 324 0.90 9.69 1.03
CA SER A 324 -0.02 9.43 2.13
C SER A 324 0.27 10.37 3.29
N SER A 325 -0.78 10.96 3.86
CA SER A 325 -0.70 11.81 5.05
C SER A 325 -1.69 11.32 6.09
N ASN A 326 -1.17 11.04 7.28
CA ASN A 326 -1.91 10.45 8.39
C ASN A 326 -1.75 11.30 9.65
N VAL A 327 -2.79 11.35 10.47
CA VAL A 327 -2.76 11.99 11.79
C VAL A 327 -3.40 11.07 12.80
N GLY A 328 -2.91 11.10 14.04
CA GLY A 328 -3.42 10.22 15.06
C GLY A 328 -3.04 10.62 16.48
N VAL A 329 -3.40 9.74 17.39
CA VAL A 329 -3.14 9.89 18.82
C VAL A 329 -2.51 8.61 19.37
N PHE A 330 -1.76 8.75 20.46
CA PHE A 330 -1.22 7.60 21.17
C PHE A 330 -1.28 7.80 22.69
N PHE A 331 -1.27 6.69 23.38
CA PHE A 331 -1.12 6.61 24.83
C PHE A 331 -0.12 5.51 25.16
N THR A 332 0.81 5.78 26.06
CA THR A 332 1.81 4.83 26.50
C THR A 332 1.72 4.65 28.01
N THR A 333 1.83 3.42 28.50
CA THR A 333 1.84 3.12 29.93
C THR A 333 2.82 2.00 30.24
N LYS A 334 3.25 1.93 31.50
CA LYS A 334 4.04 0.84 32.02
C LYS A 334 3.12 -0.29 32.47
N VAL A 335 3.55 -1.52 32.26
CA VAL A 335 2.94 -2.73 32.81
C VAL A 335 3.91 -3.31 33.84
N PRO A 336 3.80 -2.93 35.13
CA PRO A 336 4.79 -3.28 36.15
C PRO A 336 5.01 -4.79 36.31
N ALA A 337 3.93 -5.57 36.24
CA ALA A 337 3.98 -7.04 36.37
C ALA A 337 4.84 -7.74 35.30
N ALA A 338 5.00 -7.12 34.12
CA ALA A 338 5.81 -7.63 33.02
C ALA A 338 7.14 -6.90 32.86
N ASP A 339 7.38 -5.83 33.63
CA ASP A 339 8.45 -4.85 33.41
C ASP A 339 8.53 -4.43 31.93
N ALA A 340 7.40 -4.05 31.37
CA ALA A 340 7.23 -3.73 29.97
C ALA A 340 6.51 -2.39 29.79
N VAL A 341 6.63 -1.83 28.60
CA VAL A 341 5.93 -0.62 28.17
C VAL A 341 4.95 -0.99 27.05
N VAL A 342 3.71 -0.53 27.19
CA VAL A 342 2.66 -0.71 26.17
C VAL A 342 2.31 0.65 25.58
N THR A 343 2.30 0.74 24.26
CA THR A 343 1.80 1.90 23.51
C THR A 343 0.59 1.50 22.69
N LEU A 344 -0.50 2.20 22.87
CA LEU A 344 -1.71 2.13 22.06
C LEU A 344 -1.73 3.34 21.16
N GLN A 345 -1.99 3.14 19.87
CA GLN A 345 -2.07 4.26 18.94
C GLN A 345 -3.11 4.02 17.84
N THR A 346 -3.66 5.10 17.34
CA THR A 346 -4.54 5.09 16.19
C THR A 346 -4.22 6.25 15.28
N MET A 347 -4.27 6.01 13.97
CA MET A 347 -4.09 7.03 12.94
C MET A 347 -5.17 6.92 11.88
N LYS A 348 -5.46 8.03 11.24
CA LYS A 348 -6.36 8.12 10.09
C LYS A 348 -5.69 8.86 8.96
N THR A 349 -5.83 8.33 7.76
CA THR A 349 -5.43 9.02 6.53
C THR A 349 -6.39 10.17 6.26
N PHE A 350 -5.85 11.36 5.95
CA PHE A 350 -6.64 12.52 5.53
C PHE A 350 -6.31 13.00 4.11
N ASP A 351 -5.14 12.63 3.58
CA ASP A 351 -4.76 12.87 2.18
C ASP A 351 -4.01 11.65 1.65
N SER A 352 -4.36 11.22 0.43
CA SER A 352 -3.72 10.09 -0.24
C SER A 352 -3.81 10.23 -1.75
N ARG A 353 -2.72 9.86 -2.44
CA ARG A 353 -2.66 9.72 -3.90
C ARG A 353 -1.89 8.46 -4.22
N TYR A 354 -2.41 7.64 -5.13
CA TYR A 354 -1.84 6.35 -5.46
C TYR A 354 -1.43 5.57 -4.20
N ALA A 355 -2.30 5.60 -3.20
CA ALA A 355 -2.04 5.05 -1.87
C ALA A 355 -3.33 4.53 -1.24
N LYS A 356 -3.19 3.61 -0.30
CA LYS A 356 -4.28 3.14 0.55
C LYS A 356 -4.72 4.26 1.49
N HIS A 357 -6.03 4.47 1.58
CA HIS A 357 -6.68 5.42 2.48
C HIS A 357 -7.48 4.65 3.52
N GLY A 358 -7.33 5.00 4.81
CA GLY A 358 -8.04 4.26 5.85
C GLY A 358 -7.59 4.63 7.24
N THR A 359 -7.74 3.68 8.17
CA THR A 359 -7.38 3.81 9.58
C THR A 359 -6.34 2.77 9.96
N PHE A 360 -5.43 3.16 10.85
CA PHE A 360 -4.39 2.32 11.42
C PHE A 360 -4.55 2.29 12.92
N GLN A 361 -4.59 1.10 13.50
CA GLN A 361 -4.64 0.88 14.94
C GLN A 361 -3.48 -0.03 15.31
N GLN A 362 -2.73 0.33 16.35
CA GLN A 362 -1.58 -0.48 16.75
C GLN A 362 -1.48 -0.56 18.26
N ILE A 363 -1.12 -1.74 18.75
CA ILE A 363 -0.63 -1.98 20.10
C ILE A 363 0.83 -2.42 19.98
N ARG A 364 1.72 -1.79 20.76
CA ARG A 364 3.14 -2.18 20.89
C ARG A 364 3.45 -2.51 22.33
N LEU A 365 4.14 -3.61 22.55
CA LEU A 365 4.73 -4.00 23.82
C LEU A 365 6.25 -4.02 23.66
N ILE A 366 6.98 -3.35 24.55
CA ILE A 366 8.45 -3.33 24.56
C ILE A 366 8.93 -3.71 25.95
N LYS A 367 9.85 -4.69 26.00
CA LYS A 367 10.57 -5.07 27.21
C LYS A 367 12.07 -5.00 26.98
N LEU A 368 12.79 -4.40 27.94
CA LEU A 368 14.26 -4.34 27.97
C LEU A 368 14.77 -5.20 29.12
N PHE A 369 15.87 -5.91 28.87
CA PHE A 369 16.50 -6.85 29.80
C PHE A 369 17.86 -6.32 30.29
#